data_fa47275e761f081e233375a725cd4026
#
_entry.id   fa47275e761f081e233375a725cd4026
#
_cell.length_a   1.000
_cell.length_b   1.000
_cell.length_c   1.000
_cell.angle_alpha   90.00
_cell.angle_beta   90.00
_cell.angle_gamma   90.00
#
_symmetry.space_group_name_H-M   'P 1'
#
loop_
_entity.id
_entity.type
_entity.pdbx_description
1 polymer ?
#
loop_
_entity_poly.entity_id
_entity_poly.type
_entity_poly.pdbx_seq_one_letter_code
_entity_poly.pdbx_strand_id
1 'polypeptide(L)'
;MSKERTDALNAYNELFLDAQAEYLKGKQIVIVAEGDAGFYSSIQYVYDKFEETGIPVDRIAGIPAFIAAGALAGIHIVKQEEQINVIPGTASFDELSAKIENGMIIVIMKLPGCQEAIHTCIRQYADKAVFHYFENVGTRKEYYTTDIATIHSKDFPYFSLLIIQPR
;
A
#
# COMPACT_ATOMS: atom_id res chain seq x y z
N MET A 1 -0.67 0.68 -23.19
CA MET A 1 -1.57 0.74 -22.00
C MET A 1 -2.52 -0.45 -22.10
N SER A 2 -2.74 -1.21 -21.01
CA SER A 2 -3.73 -2.30 -21.06
C SER A 2 -5.16 -1.73 -21.14
N LYS A 3 -6.09 -2.50 -21.69
CA LYS A 3 -7.52 -2.12 -21.79
C LYS A 3 -8.09 -1.78 -20.40
N GLU A 4 -7.80 -2.59 -19.41
CA GLU A 4 -8.22 -2.39 -18.01
C GLU A 4 -7.75 -1.05 -17.42
N ARG A 5 -6.54 -0.61 -17.75
CA ARG A 5 -6.03 0.70 -17.29
C ARG A 5 -6.76 1.85 -17.98
N THR A 6 -7.14 1.69 -19.25
CA THR A 6 -7.91 2.69 -19.98
C THR A 6 -9.31 2.83 -19.40
N ASP A 7 -9.97 1.71 -19.09
CA ASP A 7 -11.31 1.70 -18.50
C ASP A 7 -11.32 2.34 -17.11
N ALA A 8 -10.29 2.05 -16.29
CA ALA A 8 -10.13 2.69 -14.97
C ALA A 8 -9.93 4.21 -15.10
N LEU A 9 -9.10 4.68 -16.03
CA LEU A 9 -8.88 6.11 -16.25
C LEU A 9 -10.15 6.82 -16.73
N ASN A 10 -10.97 6.16 -17.56
CA ASN A 10 -12.27 6.70 -17.97
C ASN A 10 -13.22 6.83 -16.81
N ALA A 11 -13.30 5.84 -15.91
CA ALA A 11 -14.12 5.90 -14.71
C ALA A 11 -13.70 7.05 -13.77
N TYR A 12 -12.40 7.29 -13.58
CA TYR A 12 -11.92 8.44 -12.81
C TYR A 12 -12.24 9.78 -13.49
N ASN A 13 -12.24 9.82 -14.83
CA ASN A 13 -12.66 11.00 -15.56
C ASN A 13 -14.15 11.30 -15.39
N GLU A 14 -15.00 10.29 -15.47
CA GLU A 14 -16.45 10.42 -15.22
C GLU A 14 -16.71 10.90 -13.78
N LEU A 15 -16.05 10.29 -12.79
CA LEU A 15 -16.16 10.71 -11.39
C LEU A 15 -15.76 12.18 -11.20
N PHE A 16 -14.70 12.64 -11.85
CA PHE A 16 -14.29 14.04 -11.82
C PHE A 16 -15.36 14.95 -12.42
N LEU A 17 -15.90 14.61 -13.59
CA LEU A 17 -16.92 15.44 -14.26
C LEU A 17 -18.21 15.56 -13.44
N ASP A 18 -18.65 14.46 -12.83
CA ASP A 18 -19.80 14.45 -11.93
C ASP A 18 -19.57 15.32 -10.68
N ALA A 19 -18.41 15.16 -10.05
CA ALA A 19 -18.03 15.95 -8.88
C ALA A 19 -17.92 17.44 -9.22
N GLN A 20 -17.31 17.80 -10.35
CA GLN A 20 -17.21 19.17 -10.84
C GLN A 20 -18.59 19.78 -11.10
N ALA A 21 -19.48 19.04 -11.75
CA ALA A 21 -20.85 19.49 -12.05
C ALA A 21 -21.64 19.80 -10.76
N GLU A 22 -21.46 19.00 -9.71
CA GLU A 22 -22.10 19.23 -8.42
C GLU A 22 -21.45 20.40 -7.64
N TYR A 23 -20.13 20.55 -7.72
CA TYR A 23 -19.41 21.69 -7.15
C TYR A 23 -19.88 23.02 -7.75
N LEU A 24 -20.03 23.08 -9.08
CA LEU A 24 -20.53 24.29 -9.78
C LEU A 24 -21.99 24.67 -9.41
N LYS A 25 -22.76 23.74 -8.85
CA LYS A 25 -24.07 24.01 -8.26
C LYS A 25 -23.99 24.52 -6.81
N GLY A 26 -22.78 24.77 -6.30
CA GLY A 26 -22.54 25.26 -4.94
C GLY A 26 -22.54 24.17 -3.87
N LYS A 27 -22.40 22.88 -4.25
CA LYS A 27 -22.30 21.80 -3.27
C LYS A 27 -20.87 21.62 -2.78
N GLN A 28 -20.72 21.24 -1.53
CA GLN A 28 -19.47 20.74 -1.00
C GLN A 28 -19.29 19.27 -1.42
N ILE A 29 -18.16 18.97 -2.03
CA ILE A 29 -17.82 17.61 -2.47
C ILE A 29 -16.83 17.01 -1.48
N VAL A 30 -17.08 15.76 -1.05
CA VAL A 30 -16.16 14.99 -0.22
C VAL A 30 -15.87 13.68 -0.93
N ILE A 31 -14.58 13.41 -1.19
CA ILE A 31 -14.12 12.16 -1.76
C ILE A 31 -13.33 11.42 -0.70
N VAL A 32 -13.68 10.16 -0.44
CA VAL A 32 -13.03 9.33 0.56
C VAL A 32 -12.21 8.23 -0.09
N ALA A 33 -11.06 7.92 0.50
CA ALA A 33 -10.18 6.83 0.09
C ALA A 33 -9.83 5.95 1.29
N GLU A 34 -9.56 4.68 1.06
CA GLU A 34 -9.03 3.79 2.10
C GLU A 34 -7.57 4.16 2.40
N GLY A 35 -7.22 4.31 3.68
CA GLY A 35 -5.89 4.71 4.11
C GLY A 35 -5.65 6.20 3.99
N ASP A 36 -4.58 6.61 3.32
CA ASP A 36 -4.24 8.01 3.06
C ASP A 36 -4.40 8.33 1.57
N ALA A 37 -5.14 9.40 1.26
CA ALA A 37 -5.43 9.80 -0.12
C ALA A 37 -4.19 10.25 -0.90
N GLY A 38 -3.10 10.65 -0.21
CA GLY A 38 -1.84 11.07 -0.81
C GLY A 38 -0.79 9.96 -0.91
N PHE A 39 -1.12 8.71 -0.49
CA PHE A 39 -0.13 7.64 -0.41
C PHE A 39 -0.55 6.39 -1.22
N TYR A 40 -0.01 6.25 -2.44
CA TYR A 40 -0.33 5.18 -3.40
C TYR A 40 -1.83 5.00 -3.66
N SER A 41 -2.59 6.09 -3.59
CA SER A 41 -4.03 6.12 -3.82
C SER A 41 -4.35 6.50 -5.25
N SER A 42 -5.25 5.77 -5.89
CA SER A 42 -5.73 6.07 -7.23
C SER A 42 -6.60 7.34 -7.31
N ILE A 43 -6.99 7.91 -6.17
CA ILE A 43 -7.70 9.20 -6.13
C ILE A 43 -6.83 10.34 -6.71
N GLN A 44 -5.52 10.14 -6.82
CA GLN A 44 -4.62 11.07 -7.51
C GLN A 44 -5.15 11.46 -8.89
N TYR A 45 -5.69 10.52 -9.67
CA TYR A 45 -6.21 10.81 -11.02
C TYR A 45 -7.38 11.82 -11.03
N VAL A 46 -8.15 11.87 -9.97
CA VAL A 46 -9.24 12.83 -9.79
C VAL A 46 -8.70 14.15 -9.24
N TYR A 47 -7.76 14.07 -8.29
CA TYR A 47 -7.12 15.23 -7.68
C TYR A 47 -6.39 16.08 -8.74
N ASP A 48 -5.58 15.46 -9.58
CA ASP A 48 -4.81 16.14 -10.64
C ASP A 48 -5.76 16.94 -11.58
N LYS A 49 -6.94 16.41 -11.88
CA LYS A 49 -7.96 17.11 -12.70
C LYS A 49 -8.58 18.32 -11.99
N PHE A 50 -8.78 18.24 -10.69
CA PHE A 50 -9.25 19.39 -9.92
C PHE A 50 -8.19 20.49 -9.90
N GLU A 51 -6.91 20.16 -9.73
CA GLU A 51 -5.80 21.11 -9.80
C GLU A 51 -5.74 21.79 -11.19
N GLU A 52 -5.84 21.02 -12.28
CA GLU A 52 -5.85 21.54 -13.66
C GLU A 52 -6.99 22.54 -13.91
N THR A 53 -8.13 22.37 -13.25
CA THR A 53 -9.29 23.26 -13.40
C THR A 53 -9.28 24.44 -12.42
N GLY A 54 -8.31 24.51 -11.52
CA GLY A 54 -8.22 25.56 -10.50
C GLY A 54 -9.28 25.50 -9.41
N ILE A 55 -10.00 24.38 -9.30
CA ILE A 55 -10.95 24.14 -8.21
C ILE A 55 -10.16 23.80 -6.93
N PRO A 56 -10.34 24.55 -5.83
CA PRO A 56 -9.59 24.31 -4.62
C PRO A 56 -9.93 22.96 -4.00
N VAL A 57 -8.93 22.23 -3.56
CA VAL A 57 -9.08 20.92 -2.89
C VAL A 57 -8.27 20.92 -1.60
N ASP A 58 -8.94 20.65 -0.49
CA ASP A 58 -8.30 20.39 0.79
C ASP A 58 -8.06 18.88 0.95
N ARG A 59 -6.81 18.50 1.26
CA ARG A 59 -6.45 17.11 1.54
C ARG A 59 -6.34 16.90 3.05
N ILE A 60 -7.12 15.99 3.57
CA ILE A 60 -7.06 15.56 4.97
C ILE A 60 -6.20 14.29 5.02
N ALA A 61 -5.16 14.29 5.87
CA ALA A 61 -4.29 13.14 6.05
C ALA A 61 -5.05 11.95 6.63
N GLY A 62 -4.77 10.78 6.10
CA GLY A 62 -5.25 9.49 6.60
C GLY A 62 -4.15 8.66 7.24
N ILE A 63 -4.47 7.43 7.60
CA ILE A 63 -3.50 6.46 8.14
C ILE A 63 -3.18 5.43 7.07
N PRO A 64 -1.96 5.41 6.50
CA PRO A 64 -1.55 4.36 5.56
C PRO A 64 -1.67 2.96 6.18
N ALA A 65 -2.05 1.97 5.37
CA ALA A 65 -2.32 0.61 5.84
C ALA A 65 -1.16 -0.01 6.63
N PHE A 66 0.08 0.26 6.27
CA PHE A 66 1.24 -0.29 6.99
C PHE A 66 1.42 0.33 8.39
N ILE A 67 1.02 1.58 8.61
CA ILE A 67 1.02 2.20 9.94
C ILE A 67 -0.05 1.53 10.82
N ALA A 68 -1.25 1.31 10.28
CA ALA A 68 -2.29 0.57 10.98
C ALA A 68 -1.85 -0.89 11.27
N ALA A 69 -1.14 -1.53 10.34
CA ALA A 69 -0.57 -2.87 10.51
C ALA A 69 0.45 -2.93 11.66
N GLY A 70 1.33 -1.94 11.78
CA GLY A 70 2.26 -1.84 12.89
C GLY A 70 1.54 -1.75 14.24
N ALA A 71 0.47 -0.96 14.31
CA ALA A 71 -0.38 -0.86 15.49
C ALA A 71 -1.07 -2.18 15.83
N LEU A 72 -1.63 -2.88 14.82
CA LEU A 72 -2.26 -4.20 14.98
C LEU A 72 -1.28 -5.24 15.52
N ALA A 73 -0.06 -5.25 15.03
CA ALA A 73 0.99 -6.18 15.47
C ALA A 73 1.65 -5.77 16.79
N GLY A 74 1.41 -4.57 17.29
CA GLY A 74 2.08 -4.03 18.50
C GLY A 74 3.58 -3.80 18.31
N ILE A 75 4.03 -3.49 17.08
CA ILE A 75 5.44 -3.30 16.75
C ILE A 75 5.77 -1.84 16.44
N HIS A 76 7.01 -1.44 16.76
CA HIS A 76 7.62 -0.27 16.14
C HIS A 76 8.16 -0.68 14.78
N ILE A 77 7.57 -0.11 13.69
CA ILE A 77 8.01 -0.44 12.33
C ILE A 77 9.44 0.01 12.10
N VAL A 78 9.78 1.22 12.55
CA VAL A 78 11.12 1.79 12.52
C VAL A 78 11.48 2.36 13.89
N LYS A 79 12.75 2.30 14.26
CA LYS A 79 13.28 2.83 15.51
C LYS A 79 14.44 3.75 15.21
N GLN A 80 14.47 4.92 15.88
CA GLN A 80 15.60 5.88 15.84
C GLN A 80 16.15 6.14 14.43
N GLU A 81 17.33 5.61 14.12
CA GLU A 81 18.07 5.85 12.87
C GLU A 81 17.81 4.79 11.79
N GLU A 82 16.94 3.82 12.05
CA GLU A 82 16.57 2.80 11.07
C GLU A 82 15.90 3.43 9.85
N GLN A 83 16.18 2.88 8.67
CA GLN A 83 15.60 3.36 7.43
C GLN A 83 14.49 2.42 6.96
N ILE A 84 13.44 3.00 6.40
CA ILE A 84 12.31 2.28 5.82
C ILE A 84 12.22 2.52 4.32
N ASN A 85 11.96 1.46 3.58
CA ASN A 85 11.61 1.53 2.18
C ASN A 85 10.19 0.97 1.96
N VAL A 86 9.30 1.78 1.39
CA VAL A 86 7.92 1.37 1.10
C VAL A 86 7.77 1.11 -0.39
N ILE A 87 7.33 -0.10 -0.74
CA ILE A 87 7.25 -0.62 -2.11
C ILE A 87 5.79 -0.86 -2.49
N PRO A 88 5.31 -0.40 -3.66
CA PRO A 88 3.92 -0.53 -4.09
C PRO A 88 3.58 -1.88 -4.76
N GLY A 89 4.17 -3.00 -4.32
CA GLY A 89 3.82 -4.33 -4.80
C GLY A 89 4.52 -4.81 -6.06
N THR A 90 5.62 -4.16 -6.43
CA THR A 90 6.50 -4.62 -7.52
C THR A 90 7.94 -4.56 -7.07
N ALA A 91 8.53 -5.71 -6.77
CA ALA A 91 9.94 -5.84 -6.44
C ALA A 91 10.46 -7.19 -6.92
N SER A 92 11.69 -7.21 -7.41
CA SER A 92 12.41 -8.45 -7.70
C SER A 92 13.03 -9.04 -6.43
N PHE A 93 13.41 -10.32 -6.49
CA PHE A 93 14.15 -10.95 -5.41
C PHE A 93 15.46 -10.19 -5.12
N ASP A 94 16.21 -9.81 -6.16
CA ASP A 94 17.51 -9.13 -6.00
C ASP A 94 17.37 -7.78 -5.30
N GLU A 95 16.31 -7.02 -5.61
CA GLU A 95 16.01 -5.76 -4.93
C GLU A 95 15.67 -5.94 -3.45
N LEU A 96 14.86 -6.94 -3.12
CA LEU A 96 14.50 -7.26 -1.75
C LEU A 96 15.71 -7.79 -0.96
N SER A 97 16.46 -8.69 -1.56
CA SER A 97 17.69 -9.28 -1.01
C SER A 97 18.69 -8.18 -0.63
N ALA A 98 19.02 -7.28 -1.56
CA ALA A 98 19.95 -6.19 -1.31
C ALA A 98 19.50 -5.30 -0.16
N LYS A 99 18.21 -5.01 -0.04
CA LYS A 99 17.65 -4.20 1.06
C LYS A 99 17.74 -4.92 2.41
N ILE A 100 17.42 -6.22 2.45
CA ILE A 100 17.52 -7.04 3.67
C ILE A 100 18.98 -7.11 4.15
N GLU A 101 19.92 -7.36 3.23
CA GLU A 101 21.35 -7.43 3.55
C GLU A 101 21.93 -6.09 4.04
N ASN A 102 21.37 -4.97 3.60
CA ASN A 102 21.72 -3.65 4.09
C ASN A 102 21.00 -3.25 5.41
N GLY A 103 20.27 -4.18 6.04
CA GLY A 103 19.58 -3.92 7.31
C GLY A 103 18.40 -2.97 7.19
N MET A 104 17.85 -2.78 6.00
CA MET A 104 16.75 -1.86 5.74
C MET A 104 15.42 -2.51 6.08
N ILE A 105 14.54 -1.76 6.73
CA ILE A 105 13.16 -2.18 6.94
C ILE A 105 12.38 -2.00 5.64
N ILE A 106 11.65 -3.03 5.24
CA ILE A 106 10.92 -3.04 3.98
C ILE A 106 9.43 -3.21 4.26
N VAL A 107 8.64 -2.32 3.69
CA VAL A 107 7.18 -2.46 3.62
C VAL A 107 6.79 -2.73 2.18
N ILE A 108 6.08 -3.82 1.93
CA ILE A 108 5.56 -4.14 0.60
C ILE A 108 4.05 -4.13 0.68
N MET A 109 3.41 -3.32 -0.16
CA MET A 109 1.95 -3.23 -0.27
C MET A 109 1.49 -3.92 -1.56
N LYS A 110 0.27 -4.50 -1.58
CA LYS A 110 -0.30 -5.16 -2.77
C LYS A 110 0.54 -6.34 -3.24
N LEU A 111 0.77 -7.31 -2.37
CA LEU A 111 1.73 -8.41 -2.53
C LEU A 111 1.60 -9.30 -3.79
N PRO A 112 0.43 -9.47 -4.45
CA PRO A 112 0.32 -10.39 -5.60
C PRO A 112 1.37 -10.16 -6.69
N GLY A 113 1.79 -8.91 -6.90
CA GLY A 113 2.77 -8.56 -7.94
C GLY A 113 4.21 -9.01 -7.67
N CYS A 114 4.54 -9.40 -6.43
CA CYS A 114 5.89 -9.82 -6.04
C CYS A 114 5.89 -11.10 -5.18
N GLN A 115 4.84 -11.91 -5.27
CA GLN A 115 4.66 -13.12 -4.46
C GLN A 115 5.86 -14.07 -4.52
N GLU A 116 6.34 -14.39 -5.72
CA GLU A 116 7.48 -15.32 -5.90
C GLU A 116 8.77 -14.75 -5.30
N ALA A 117 9.03 -13.45 -5.48
CA ALA A 117 10.18 -12.79 -4.88
C ALA A 117 10.13 -12.87 -3.35
N ILE A 118 8.95 -12.63 -2.75
CA ILE A 118 8.73 -12.74 -1.30
C ILE A 118 8.95 -14.18 -0.83
N HIS A 119 8.39 -15.19 -1.49
CA HIS A 119 8.58 -16.58 -1.13
C HIS A 119 10.07 -16.99 -1.19
N THR A 120 10.80 -16.46 -2.16
CA THR A 120 12.25 -16.69 -2.26
C THR A 120 13.01 -16.00 -1.13
N CYS A 121 12.65 -14.75 -0.79
CA CYS A 121 13.23 -14.06 0.36
C CYS A 121 12.98 -14.81 1.67
N ILE A 122 11.77 -15.32 1.89
CA ILE A 122 11.44 -16.12 3.07
C ILE A 122 12.36 -17.34 3.18
N ARG A 123 12.54 -18.09 2.08
CA ARG A 123 13.44 -19.28 2.08
C ARG A 123 14.88 -18.93 2.44
N GLN A 124 15.35 -17.76 2.04
CA GLN A 124 16.76 -17.38 2.19
C GLN A 124 17.04 -16.59 3.47
N TYR A 125 16.08 -15.84 3.99
CA TYR A 125 16.30 -14.86 5.05
C TYR A 125 15.44 -15.08 6.30
N ALA A 126 14.74 -16.22 6.45
CA ALA A 126 13.90 -16.50 7.62
C ALA A 126 14.66 -16.51 8.95
N ASP A 127 15.97 -16.77 8.93
CA ASP A 127 16.87 -16.71 10.09
C ASP A 127 17.41 -15.30 10.39
N LYS A 128 17.43 -14.41 9.38
CA LYS A 128 18.02 -13.06 9.45
C LYS A 128 16.99 -11.94 9.56
N ALA A 129 15.74 -12.21 9.21
CA ALA A 129 14.68 -11.21 9.24
C ALA A 129 13.36 -11.79 9.79
N VAL A 130 12.52 -10.90 10.31
CA VAL A 130 11.15 -11.21 10.70
C VAL A 130 10.21 -10.73 9.59
N PHE A 131 9.33 -11.61 9.15
CA PHE A 131 8.34 -11.33 8.12
C PHE A 131 6.97 -11.16 8.80
N HIS A 132 6.49 -9.94 8.89
CA HIS A 132 5.17 -9.62 9.44
C HIS A 132 4.17 -9.53 8.28
N TYR A 133 3.30 -10.52 8.17
CA TYR A 133 2.32 -10.61 7.10
C TYR A 133 0.94 -10.18 7.59
N PHE A 134 0.25 -9.38 6.78
CA PHE A 134 -1.06 -8.84 7.09
C PHE A 134 -2.03 -8.95 5.92
N GLU A 135 -3.31 -9.15 6.25
CA GLU A 135 -4.43 -9.05 5.30
C GLU A 135 -5.53 -8.16 5.87
N ASN A 136 -6.20 -7.40 5.01
CA ASN A 136 -7.42 -6.65 5.31
C ASN A 136 -7.35 -5.78 6.58
N VAL A 137 -6.20 -5.19 6.86
CA VAL A 137 -5.95 -4.37 8.06
C VAL A 137 -7.01 -3.28 8.20
N GLY A 138 -7.53 -3.09 9.43
CA GLY A 138 -8.57 -2.11 9.74
C GLY A 138 -9.99 -2.59 9.43
N THR A 139 -10.19 -3.84 9.01
CA THR A 139 -11.51 -4.42 8.73
C THR A 139 -11.84 -5.55 9.72
N ARG A 140 -13.10 -6.02 9.67
CA ARG A 140 -13.49 -7.20 10.47
C ARG A 140 -12.82 -8.51 10.03
N LYS A 141 -12.13 -8.50 8.89
CA LYS A 141 -11.42 -9.65 8.31
C LYS A 141 -9.92 -9.52 8.45
N GLU A 142 -9.44 -8.59 9.28
CA GLU A 142 -8.02 -8.39 9.48
C GLU A 142 -7.34 -9.66 9.99
N TYR A 143 -6.15 -9.90 9.48
CA TYR A 143 -5.34 -11.06 9.81
C TYR A 143 -3.86 -10.66 9.91
N TYR A 144 -3.17 -11.23 10.87
CA TYR A 144 -1.74 -11.03 11.09
C TYR A 144 -1.05 -12.33 11.48
N THR A 145 0.14 -12.56 10.94
CA THR A 145 1.01 -13.65 11.35
C THR A 145 2.48 -13.36 11.04
N THR A 146 3.38 -13.99 11.80
CA THR A 146 4.83 -14.09 11.53
C THR A 146 5.25 -15.52 11.25
N ASP A 147 4.31 -16.47 11.24
CA ASP A 147 4.61 -17.87 10.96
C ASP A 147 5.01 -18.07 9.50
N ILE A 148 6.28 -18.37 9.31
CA ILE A 148 6.93 -18.53 7.99
C ILE A 148 6.26 -19.61 7.15
N ALA A 149 5.89 -20.74 7.74
CA ALA A 149 5.24 -21.83 7.01
C ALA A 149 3.88 -21.38 6.47
N THR A 150 3.10 -20.69 7.30
CA THR A 150 1.82 -20.12 6.91
C THR A 150 2.00 -19.09 5.80
N ILE A 151 2.92 -18.14 5.94
CA ILE A 151 3.16 -17.10 4.92
C ILE A 151 3.58 -17.72 3.59
N HIS A 152 4.50 -18.68 3.62
CA HIS A 152 5.01 -19.35 2.42
C HIS A 152 3.93 -20.17 1.67
N SER A 153 2.93 -20.67 2.38
CA SER A 153 1.85 -21.47 1.78
C SER A 153 0.71 -20.65 1.18
N LYS A 154 0.71 -19.32 1.39
CA LYS A 154 -0.40 -18.46 0.95
C LYS A 154 -0.23 -17.97 -0.48
N ASP A 155 -1.38 -17.89 -1.17
CA ASP A 155 -1.57 -16.98 -2.28
C ASP A 155 -1.99 -15.62 -1.72
N PHE A 156 -1.23 -14.58 -2.03
CA PHE A 156 -1.45 -13.27 -1.43
C PHE A 156 -2.64 -12.54 -2.06
N PRO A 157 -3.66 -12.14 -1.29
CA PRO A 157 -4.75 -11.32 -1.81
C PRO A 157 -4.29 -9.88 -2.08
N TYR A 158 -5.08 -9.13 -2.84
CA TYR A 158 -4.75 -7.73 -3.18
C TYR A 158 -4.60 -6.84 -1.93
N PHE A 159 -5.51 -6.99 -0.95
CA PHE A 159 -5.43 -6.26 0.33
C PHE A 159 -4.52 -6.97 1.33
N SER A 160 -3.29 -7.21 0.92
CA SER A 160 -2.24 -7.75 1.76
C SER A 160 -1.01 -6.85 1.76
N LEU A 161 -0.27 -6.89 2.85
CA LEU A 161 1.02 -6.22 2.98
C LEU A 161 1.99 -7.04 3.83
N LEU A 162 3.26 -6.78 3.64
CA LEU A 162 4.36 -7.41 4.36
C LEU A 162 5.28 -6.34 4.93
N ILE A 163 5.68 -6.50 6.18
CA ILE A 163 6.76 -5.72 6.79
C ILE A 163 7.91 -6.70 7.09
N ILE A 164 9.08 -6.41 6.55
CA ILE A 164 10.30 -7.19 6.78
C ILE A 164 11.21 -6.37 7.67
N GLN A 165 11.54 -6.90 8.85
CA GLN A 165 12.44 -6.27 9.80
C GLN A 165 13.68 -7.14 10.00
N PRO A 166 14.91 -6.60 9.94
CA PRO A 166 16.12 -7.30 10.36
C PRO A 166 16.00 -7.80 11.79
N ARG A 167 16.67 -8.93 12.10
CA ARG A 167 16.77 -9.47 13.47
C ARG A 167 17.95 -8.87 14.21
#